data_a793a15006a698d553b0f7fe85341aba
#
_entry.id   a793a15006a698d553b0f7fe85341aba
#
_cell.length_a   1.000
_cell.length_b   1.000
_cell.length_c   1.000
_cell.angle_alpha   90.00
_cell.angle_beta   90.00
_cell.angle_gamma   90.00
#
_symmetry.space_group_name_H-M   'P 1'
#
loop_
_entity.id
_entity.type
_entity.pdbx_description
1 polymer ?
#
loop_
_entity_poly.entity_id
_entity_poly.type
_entity_poly.pdbx_seq_one_letter_code
_entity_poly.pdbx_strand_id
1 'polypeptide(L)'
;MKACVIGIDGGGTKTHLLCTSLEGDVLAEVYGGSSNLCSNSEQVVRTNLIELFEKMYETLGEEVEVLGVCLGTAGLIAKGAKEQLTEMLTSLTKATVVEVVGDMETALIANIEDEAGVLIISGTGAIGYGMDLNHQTYRSGGWGHLVGDEGSAYWIAMQGLR
;
A
#
# COMPACT_ATOMS: atom_id res chain seq x y z
N MET A 1 -2.14 16.64 -22.46
CA MET A 1 -1.95 16.29 -21.05
C MET A 1 -0.79 15.31 -20.96
N LYS A 2 0.00 15.41 -19.92
CA LYS A 2 1.12 14.52 -19.66
C LYS A 2 0.57 13.26 -19.01
N ALA A 3 0.92 12.08 -19.54
CA ALA A 3 0.47 10.81 -18.97
C ALA A 3 1.29 10.47 -17.72
N CYS A 4 0.65 9.94 -16.70
CA CYS A 4 1.30 9.57 -15.46
C CYS A 4 0.69 8.30 -14.83
N VAL A 5 1.42 7.71 -13.89
CA VAL A 5 0.96 6.64 -13.01
C VAL A 5 1.17 7.06 -11.55
N ILE A 6 0.35 6.52 -10.67
CA ILE A 6 0.35 6.86 -9.25
C ILE A 6 0.54 5.60 -8.41
N GLY A 7 1.56 5.61 -7.58
CA GLY A 7 1.78 4.64 -6.52
C GLY A 7 1.42 5.23 -5.15
N ILE A 8 0.72 4.46 -4.33
CA ILE A 8 0.31 4.90 -2.99
C ILE A 8 0.68 3.81 -1.98
N ASP A 9 1.45 4.21 -0.95
CA ASP A 9 1.72 3.38 0.23
C ASP A 9 0.83 3.84 1.37
N GLY A 10 -0.18 3.02 1.68
CA GLY A 10 -1.24 3.29 2.64
C GLY A 10 -1.01 2.64 4.00
N GLY A 11 -0.53 3.40 4.96
CA GLY A 11 -0.31 2.93 6.33
C GLY A 11 -1.43 3.26 7.33
N GLY A 12 -1.29 2.70 8.53
CA GLY A 12 -2.21 2.96 9.65
C GLY A 12 -2.12 4.36 10.25
N THR A 13 -1.06 5.11 9.95
CA THR A 13 -0.80 6.44 10.53
C THR A 13 -0.68 7.52 9.44
N LYS A 14 -0.09 7.16 8.31
CA LYS A 14 0.16 8.07 7.19
C LYS A 14 -0.03 7.35 5.87
N THR A 15 -0.24 8.11 4.81
CA THR A 15 -0.25 7.64 3.43
C THR A 15 0.77 8.45 2.64
N HIS A 16 1.55 7.78 1.80
CA HIS A 16 2.53 8.36 0.89
C HIS A 16 2.08 8.13 -0.54
N LEU A 17 2.03 9.18 -1.33
CA LEU A 17 1.65 9.13 -2.75
C LEU A 17 2.80 9.65 -3.59
N LEU A 18 3.15 8.88 -4.62
CA LEU A 18 4.13 9.21 -5.64
C LEU A 18 3.45 9.19 -7.01
N CYS A 19 3.52 10.32 -7.73
CA CYS A 19 3.08 10.43 -9.12
C CYS A 19 4.31 10.51 -10.02
N THR A 20 4.40 9.62 -11.01
CA THR A 20 5.54 9.59 -11.93
C THR A 20 5.10 9.66 -13.39
N SER A 21 5.98 10.14 -14.26
CA SER A 21 5.84 9.96 -15.71
C SER A 21 6.00 8.48 -16.08
N LEU A 22 5.72 8.13 -17.33
CA LEU A 22 5.90 6.75 -17.81
C LEU A 22 7.40 6.39 -17.95
N GLU A 23 8.26 7.39 -17.98
CA GLU A 23 9.72 7.23 -17.99
C GLU A 23 10.32 7.09 -16.58
N GLY A 24 9.48 7.24 -15.52
CA GLY A 24 9.89 7.11 -14.13
C GLY A 24 10.31 8.42 -13.45
N ASP A 25 10.16 9.56 -14.12
CA ASP A 25 10.43 10.86 -13.50
C ASP A 25 9.38 11.19 -12.46
N VAL A 26 9.80 11.59 -11.27
CA VAL A 26 8.90 12.03 -10.20
C VAL A 26 8.28 13.37 -10.56
N LEU A 27 6.95 13.40 -10.69
CA LEU A 27 6.17 14.61 -11.00
C LEU A 27 5.61 15.25 -9.73
N ALA A 28 5.17 14.45 -8.77
CA ALA A 28 4.73 14.91 -7.47
C ALA A 28 4.95 13.83 -6.41
N GLU A 29 5.30 14.26 -5.21
CA GLU A 29 5.42 13.41 -4.02
C GLU A 29 4.71 14.11 -2.87
N VAL A 30 3.72 13.44 -2.27
CA VAL A 30 2.87 14.03 -1.21
C VAL A 30 2.56 13.03 -0.10
N TYR A 31 2.29 13.58 1.07
CA TYR A 31 1.95 12.81 2.27
C TYR A 31 0.61 13.27 2.84
N GLY A 32 -0.17 12.29 3.32
CA GLY A 32 -1.49 12.52 3.92
C GLY A 32 -1.76 11.66 5.15
N GLY A 33 -2.98 11.75 5.65
CA GLY A 33 -3.48 10.94 6.75
C GLY A 33 -3.61 9.46 6.37
N SER A 34 -3.96 8.62 7.34
CA SER A 34 -4.12 7.16 7.16
C SER A 34 -5.19 6.82 6.12
N SER A 35 -4.90 5.81 5.29
CA SER A 35 -5.85 5.16 4.37
C SER A 35 -6.33 3.77 4.83
N ASN A 36 -6.03 3.37 6.09
CA ASN A 36 -6.36 2.06 6.63
C ASN A 36 -7.76 2.01 7.20
N LEU A 37 -8.65 1.25 6.55
CA LEU A 37 -10.05 1.03 6.97
C LEU A 37 -10.22 0.14 8.21
N CYS A 38 -9.17 -0.58 8.66
CA CYS A 38 -9.21 -1.33 9.92
C CYS A 38 -9.07 -0.43 11.16
N SER A 39 -8.39 0.69 11.01
CA SER A 39 -8.09 1.62 12.12
C SER A 39 -8.86 2.94 12.05
N ASN A 40 -9.52 3.22 10.93
CA ASN A 40 -10.27 4.47 10.70
C ASN A 40 -11.62 4.19 10.06
N SER A 41 -12.58 5.09 10.29
CA SER A 41 -13.86 5.03 9.59
C SER A 41 -13.70 5.35 8.10
N GLU A 42 -14.62 4.84 7.27
CA GLU A 42 -14.67 5.14 5.84
C GLU A 42 -14.63 6.64 5.55
N GLN A 43 -15.38 7.43 6.33
CA GLN A 43 -15.42 8.88 6.17
C GLN A 43 -14.04 9.53 6.35
N VAL A 44 -13.28 9.12 7.36
CA VAL A 44 -11.93 9.64 7.62
C VAL A 44 -10.98 9.25 6.49
N VAL A 45 -11.01 8.00 6.06
CA VAL A 45 -10.16 7.53 4.95
C VAL A 45 -10.49 8.28 3.65
N ARG A 46 -11.78 8.47 3.34
CA ARG A 46 -12.23 9.23 2.18
C ARG A 46 -11.72 10.67 2.22
N THR A 47 -11.85 11.36 3.35
CA THR A 47 -11.35 12.72 3.52
C THR A 47 -9.84 12.79 3.33
N ASN A 48 -9.09 11.88 3.97
CA ASN A 48 -7.64 11.82 3.85
C ASN A 48 -7.17 11.60 2.39
N LEU A 49 -7.87 10.73 1.64
CA LEU A 49 -7.56 10.50 0.22
C LEU A 49 -7.88 11.74 -0.63
N ILE A 50 -9.02 12.40 -0.40
CA ILE A 50 -9.36 13.64 -1.10
C ILE A 50 -8.25 14.68 -0.91
N GLU A 51 -7.88 14.98 0.35
CA GLU A 51 -6.82 15.93 0.67
C GLU A 51 -5.46 15.55 0.07
N LEU A 52 -5.16 14.25 0.02
CA LEU A 52 -3.92 13.73 -0.56
C LEU A 52 -3.86 14.01 -2.08
N PHE A 53 -4.95 13.75 -2.80
CA PHE A 53 -5.03 14.00 -4.23
C PHE A 53 -5.09 15.49 -4.56
N GLU A 54 -5.77 16.31 -3.75
CA GLU A 54 -5.76 17.77 -3.88
C GLU A 54 -4.32 18.32 -3.80
N LYS A 55 -3.55 17.90 -2.80
CA LYS A 55 -2.13 18.27 -2.66
C LYS A 55 -1.28 17.83 -3.86
N MET A 56 -1.54 16.63 -4.38
CA MET A 56 -0.84 16.13 -5.57
C MET A 56 -1.13 17.03 -6.78
N TYR A 57 -2.41 17.33 -7.06
CA TYR A 57 -2.78 18.19 -8.19
C TYR A 57 -2.26 19.64 -8.03
N GLU A 58 -2.26 20.18 -6.81
CA GLU A 58 -1.63 21.46 -6.52
C GLU A 58 -0.12 21.45 -6.80
N THR A 59 0.57 20.36 -6.41
CA THR A 59 2.01 20.19 -6.65
C THR A 59 2.33 20.07 -8.13
N LEU A 60 1.50 19.36 -8.90
CA LEU A 60 1.66 19.23 -10.34
C LEU A 60 1.49 20.57 -11.09
N GLY A 61 0.56 21.42 -10.65
CA GLY A 61 0.30 22.74 -11.25
C GLY A 61 -0.22 22.73 -12.70
N GLU A 62 -0.42 21.52 -13.26
CA GLU A 62 -0.93 21.30 -14.62
C GLU A 62 -1.88 20.09 -14.67
N GLU A 63 -2.70 20.01 -15.70
CA GLU A 63 -3.55 18.84 -15.93
C GLU A 63 -2.72 17.66 -16.44
N VAL A 64 -2.94 16.49 -15.82
CA VAL A 64 -2.32 15.21 -16.20
C VAL A 64 -3.38 14.18 -16.55
N GLU A 65 -3.01 13.21 -17.37
CA GLU A 65 -3.81 12.02 -17.65
C GLU A 65 -3.30 10.88 -16.77
N VAL A 66 -4.09 10.48 -15.77
CA VAL A 66 -3.76 9.35 -14.89
C VAL A 66 -4.14 8.05 -15.56
N LEU A 67 -3.15 7.27 -16.01
CA LEU A 67 -3.38 5.98 -16.66
C LEU A 67 -3.62 4.87 -15.65
N GLY A 68 -2.92 4.88 -14.53
CA GLY A 68 -3.03 3.85 -13.51
C GLY A 68 -2.78 4.38 -12.10
N VAL A 69 -3.48 3.76 -11.14
CA VAL A 69 -3.27 3.97 -9.70
C VAL A 69 -3.14 2.62 -9.03
N CYS A 70 -2.09 2.46 -8.23
CA CYS A 70 -1.92 1.32 -7.35
C CYS A 70 -1.84 1.79 -5.89
N LEU A 71 -2.72 1.27 -5.04
CA LEU A 71 -2.66 1.46 -3.59
C LEU A 71 -2.24 0.15 -2.92
N GLY A 72 -1.02 0.12 -2.38
CA GLY A 72 -0.60 -0.87 -1.41
C GLY A 72 -1.02 -0.44 -0.01
N THR A 73 -1.80 -1.24 0.71
CA THR A 73 -2.28 -0.84 2.04
C THR A 73 -2.37 -2.00 3.02
N ALA A 74 -2.00 -1.71 4.27
CA ALA A 74 -2.34 -2.59 5.38
C ALA A 74 -3.86 -2.60 5.61
N GLY A 75 -4.38 -3.73 6.09
CA GLY A 75 -5.77 -3.75 6.58
C GLY A 75 -6.84 -4.11 5.54
N LEU A 76 -6.49 -4.72 4.41
CA LEU A 76 -7.46 -5.30 3.46
C LEU A 76 -8.24 -6.51 4.02
N ILE A 77 -7.99 -6.90 5.28
CA ILE A 77 -8.70 -7.99 5.97
C ILE A 77 -10.16 -7.62 6.24
N ALA A 78 -10.48 -6.34 6.36
CA ALA A 78 -11.85 -5.88 6.53
C ALA A 78 -12.68 -6.22 5.29
N LYS A 79 -13.84 -6.85 5.51
CA LYS A 79 -14.74 -7.25 4.42
C LYS A 79 -15.19 -6.02 3.62
N GLY A 80 -14.98 -6.05 2.31
CA GLY A 80 -15.35 -4.97 1.40
C GLY A 80 -14.35 -3.80 1.35
N ALA A 81 -13.22 -3.87 2.08
CA ALA A 81 -12.24 -2.78 2.11
C ALA A 81 -11.60 -2.54 0.72
N LYS A 82 -11.29 -3.61 0.00
CA LYS A 82 -10.73 -3.51 -1.36
C LYS A 82 -11.68 -2.78 -2.30
N GLU A 83 -12.93 -3.18 -2.31
CA GLU A 83 -13.99 -2.59 -3.16
C GLU A 83 -14.21 -1.12 -2.84
N GLN A 84 -14.31 -0.76 -1.54
CA GLN A 84 -14.48 0.62 -1.09
C GLN A 84 -13.30 1.51 -1.51
N LEU A 85 -12.07 1.07 -1.29
CA LEU A 85 -10.88 1.84 -1.68
C LEU A 85 -10.78 1.98 -3.21
N THR A 86 -11.08 0.92 -3.95
CA THR A 86 -11.12 0.97 -5.42
C THR A 86 -12.13 1.99 -5.93
N GLU A 87 -13.35 2.03 -5.35
CA GLU A 87 -14.38 3.01 -5.69
C GLU A 87 -13.93 4.45 -5.39
N MET A 88 -13.34 4.67 -4.20
CA MET A 88 -12.80 5.98 -3.82
C MET A 88 -11.75 6.46 -4.81
N LEU A 89 -10.74 5.63 -5.12
CA LEU A 89 -9.65 5.99 -6.02
C LEU A 89 -10.15 6.22 -7.46
N THR A 90 -11.05 5.38 -7.95
CA THR A 90 -11.66 5.56 -9.27
C THR A 90 -12.38 6.89 -9.38
N SER A 91 -13.12 7.28 -8.34
CA SER A 91 -13.86 8.55 -8.31
C SER A 91 -12.96 9.79 -8.28
N LEU A 92 -11.77 9.67 -7.64
CA LEU A 92 -10.82 10.77 -7.48
C LEU A 92 -9.92 10.99 -8.70
N THR A 93 -9.60 9.94 -9.45
CA THR A 93 -8.55 10.00 -10.48
C THR A 93 -9.06 9.83 -11.90
N LYS A 94 -10.21 9.18 -12.10
CA LYS A 94 -10.70 8.74 -13.41
C LYS A 94 -9.67 7.87 -14.17
N ALA A 95 -8.77 7.23 -13.45
CA ALA A 95 -7.73 6.38 -14.02
C ALA A 95 -8.34 5.21 -14.80
N THR A 96 -7.65 4.78 -15.86
CA THR A 96 -8.07 3.62 -16.66
C THR A 96 -7.93 2.31 -15.88
N VAL A 97 -6.91 2.22 -15.02
CA VAL A 97 -6.63 1.06 -14.17
C VAL A 97 -6.51 1.52 -12.72
N VAL A 98 -7.24 0.88 -11.82
CA VAL A 98 -7.12 1.09 -10.38
C VAL A 98 -6.95 -0.26 -9.71
N GLU A 99 -5.80 -0.43 -9.02
CA GLU A 99 -5.49 -1.62 -8.24
C GLU A 99 -5.35 -1.28 -6.76
N VAL A 100 -5.92 -2.14 -5.91
CA VAL A 100 -5.74 -2.09 -4.45
C VAL A 100 -5.25 -3.45 -3.98
N VAL A 101 -4.07 -3.47 -3.39
CA VAL A 101 -3.39 -4.69 -2.97
C VAL A 101 -2.84 -4.54 -1.55
N GLY A 102 -2.39 -5.65 -0.95
CA GLY A 102 -1.71 -5.60 0.34
C GLY A 102 -0.35 -4.89 0.26
N ASP A 103 0.04 -4.20 1.32
CA ASP A 103 1.34 -3.54 1.44
C ASP A 103 2.52 -4.52 1.25
N MET A 104 2.37 -5.75 1.70
CA MET A 104 3.37 -6.80 1.48
C MET A 104 3.49 -7.23 0.02
N GLU A 105 2.38 -7.21 -0.71
CA GLU A 105 2.36 -7.55 -2.13
C GLU A 105 3.10 -6.49 -2.95
N THR A 106 2.84 -5.21 -2.69
CA THR A 106 3.58 -4.12 -3.32
C THR A 106 5.06 -4.15 -2.99
N ALA A 107 5.42 -4.40 -1.72
CA ALA A 107 6.81 -4.54 -1.30
C ALA A 107 7.51 -5.73 -1.95
N LEU A 108 6.81 -6.86 -2.12
CA LEU A 108 7.36 -8.03 -2.80
C LEU A 108 7.60 -7.73 -4.29
N ILE A 109 6.57 -7.28 -5.02
CA ILE A 109 6.63 -6.98 -6.46
C ILE A 109 7.71 -5.95 -6.78
N ALA A 110 7.87 -4.91 -5.94
CA ALA A 110 8.92 -3.90 -6.11
C ALA A 110 10.35 -4.46 -6.06
N ASN A 111 10.55 -5.66 -5.49
CA ASN A 111 11.86 -6.29 -5.35
C ASN A 111 12.12 -7.46 -6.31
N ILE A 112 11.06 -8.14 -6.78
CA ILE A 112 11.20 -9.32 -7.62
C ILE A 112 10.67 -9.12 -9.04
N GLU A 113 10.03 -7.97 -9.31
CA GLU A 113 9.35 -7.69 -10.58
C GLU A 113 8.31 -8.79 -10.88
N ASP A 114 8.43 -9.49 -12.03
CA ASP A 114 7.53 -10.59 -12.44
C ASP A 114 8.08 -11.99 -12.10
N GLU A 115 9.13 -12.08 -11.28
CA GLU A 115 9.72 -13.35 -10.90
C GLU A 115 9.09 -13.93 -9.62
N ALA A 116 9.33 -15.22 -9.37
CA ALA A 116 8.99 -15.81 -8.08
C ALA A 116 9.95 -15.33 -7.00
N GLY A 117 9.43 -15.06 -5.81
CA GLY A 117 10.27 -14.59 -4.72
C GLY A 117 9.60 -14.67 -3.36
N VAL A 118 10.39 -14.40 -2.33
CA VAL A 118 9.93 -14.35 -0.94
C VAL A 118 10.42 -13.07 -0.28
N LEU A 119 9.50 -12.37 0.35
CA LEU A 119 9.75 -11.23 1.23
C LEU A 119 9.64 -11.70 2.68
N ILE A 120 10.65 -11.39 3.50
CA ILE A 120 10.61 -11.58 4.94
C ILE A 120 10.68 -10.22 5.60
N ILE A 121 9.66 -9.90 6.39
CA ILE A 121 9.61 -8.69 7.21
C ILE A 121 9.78 -9.13 8.67
N SER A 122 10.81 -8.61 9.33
CA SER A 122 11.07 -8.82 10.75
C SER A 122 11.29 -7.46 11.41
N GLY A 123 10.27 -7.02 12.14
CA GLY A 123 10.23 -5.77 12.89
C GLY A 123 9.59 -6.00 14.24
N THR A 124 8.59 -5.19 14.62
CA THR A 124 7.77 -5.42 15.82
C THR A 124 7.07 -6.79 15.76
N GLY A 125 6.54 -7.17 14.60
CA GLY A 125 6.08 -8.52 14.25
C GLY A 125 7.01 -9.19 13.23
N ALA A 126 6.71 -10.45 12.85
CA ALA A 126 7.45 -11.16 11.81
C ALA A 126 6.50 -11.89 10.86
N ILE A 127 6.76 -11.78 9.56
CA ILE A 127 5.96 -12.40 8.51
C ILE A 127 6.81 -12.75 7.30
N GLY A 128 6.53 -13.89 6.69
CA GLY A 128 6.98 -14.27 5.36
C GLY A 128 5.85 -14.14 4.35
N TYR A 129 6.11 -13.55 3.20
CA TYR A 129 5.19 -13.40 2.09
C TYR A 129 5.88 -13.79 0.79
N GLY A 130 5.28 -14.67 0.02
CA GLY A 130 5.88 -15.18 -1.21
C GLY A 130 4.92 -15.15 -2.39
N MET A 131 5.48 -15.12 -3.58
CA MET A 131 4.75 -15.23 -4.85
C MET A 131 5.47 -16.24 -5.75
N ASP A 132 4.71 -17.13 -6.38
CA ASP A 132 5.24 -18.07 -7.37
C ASP A 132 5.16 -17.52 -8.80
N LEU A 133 5.70 -18.26 -9.78
CA LEU A 133 5.68 -17.88 -11.20
C LEU A 133 4.29 -17.82 -11.83
N ASN A 134 3.25 -18.26 -11.14
CA ASN A 134 1.85 -18.13 -11.55
C ASN A 134 1.16 -16.95 -10.84
N HIS A 135 1.93 -16.08 -10.17
CA HIS A 135 1.45 -14.94 -9.35
C HIS A 135 0.52 -15.37 -8.20
N GLN A 136 0.61 -16.63 -7.76
CA GLN A 136 -0.08 -17.08 -6.55
C GLN A 136 0.72 -16.65 -5.33
N THR A 137 0.04 -16.02 -4.38
CA THR A 137 0.66 -15.48 -3.18
C THR A 137 0.47 -16.40 -1.99
N TYR A 138 1.47 -16.47 -1.13
CA TYR A 138 1.54 -17.31 0.04
C TYR A 138 2.00 -16.50 1.24
N ARG A 139 1.42 -16.78 2.40
CA ARG A 139 1.77 -16.14 3.66
C ARG A 139 2.20 -17.18 4.69
N SER A 140 3.26 -16.86 5.45
CA SER A 140 3.72 -17.63 6.59
C SER A 140 3.99 -16.71 7.78
N GLY A 141 3.45 -17.04 8.95
CA GLY A 141 3.57 -16.21 10.16
C GLY A 141 2.71 -14.93 10.13
N GLY A 142 3.11 -13.94 10.93
CA GLY A 142 2.38 -12.67 11.05
C GLY A 142 1.02 -12.81 11.73
N TRP A 143 0.89 -13.74 12.69
CA TRP A 143 -0.33 -14.00 13.45
C TRP A 143 -0.41 -13.22 14.77
N GLY A 144 0.53 -12.29 14.96
CA GLY A 144 0.66 -11.51 16.19
C GLY A 144 1.48 -12.22 17.27
N HIS A 145 1.96 -11.44 18.21
CA HIS A 145 2.92 -11.85 19.23
C HIS A 145 2.45 -12.98 20.19
N LEU A 146 1.15 -13.25 20.25
CA LEU A 146 0.60 -14.33 21.10
C LEU A 146 0.59 -15.69 20.38
N VAL A 147 0.51 -15.73 19.06
CA VAL A 147 0.26 -16.96 18.29
C VAL A 147 1.38 -17.25 17.30
N GLY A 148 2.19 -16.27 16.98
CA GLY A 148 3.26 -16.37 16.00
C GLY A 148 4.29 -15.25 16.18
N ASP A 149 4.75 -14.68 15.06
CA ASP A 149 5.77 -13.64 15.00
C ASP A 149 7.14 -14.09 15.51
N GLU A 150 7.48 -15.38 15.36
CA GLU A 150 8.81 -15.92 15.66
C GLU A 150 9.87 -15.17 14.86
N GLY A 151 10.92 -14.74 15.56
CA GLY A 151 12.00 -13.93 14.99
C GLY A 151 11.71 -12.42 14.95
N SER A 152 10.56 -11.96 15.43
CA SER A 152 10.29 -10.53 15.62
C SER A 152 11.11 -9.93 16.78
N ALA A 153 11.21 -8.60 16.82
CA ALA A 153 11.86 -7.91 17.94
C ALA A 153 11.18 -8.22 19.28
N TYR A 154 9.85 -8.32 19.30
CA TYR A 154 9.10 -8.72 20.48
C TYR A 154 9.45 -10.14 20.91
N TRP A 155 9.44 -11.10 19.97
CA TRP A 155 9.75 -12.49 20.25
C TRP A 155 11.18 -12.65 20.79
N ILE A 156 12.18 -12.00 20.16
CA ILE A 156 13.58 -12.02 20.59
C ILE A 156 13.70 -11.46 22.01
N ALA A 157 13.08 -10.31 22.30
CA ALA A 157 13.08 -9.73 23.64
C ALA A 157 12.48 -10.68 24.68
N MET A 158 11.38 -11.35 24.36
CA MET A 158 10.76 -12.35 25.26
C MET A 158 11.63 -13.59 25.48
N GLN A 159 12.43 -14.03 24.46
CA GLN A 159 13.39 -15.12 24.67
C GLN A 159 14.55 -14.69 25.59
N GLY A 160 14.97 -13.43 25.49
CA GLY A 160 16.03 -12.90 26.38
C GLY A 160 15.62 -12.69 27.84
N LEU A 161 14.31 -12.68 28.13
CA LEU A 161 13.76 -12.58 29.49
C LEU A 161 13.48 -13.94 30.14
N ARG A 162 13.61 -15.04 29.42
CA ARG A 162 13.44 -16.43 29.92
C ARG A 162 14.75 -17.05 30.38
#